data_129252b54825f070351865d8967b49c7
#
_entry.id   129252b54825f070351865d8967b49c7
#
_cell.length_a   1.000
_cell.length_b   1.000
_cell.length_c   1.000
_cell.angle_alpha   90.00
_cell.angle_beta   90.00
_cell.angle_gamma   90.00
#
_symmetry.space_group_name_H-M   'P 1'
#
loop_
_entity.id
_entity.type
_entity.pdbx_description
1 polymer ?
#
loop_
_entity_poly.entity_id
_entity_poly.type
_entity_poly.pdbx_seq_one_letter_code
_entity_poly.pdbx_strand_id
1 'polypeptide(L)'
;MEADWLIYGTGIDIIEIERVAQVWQRQGQRFLERVYSPYEQERCLTGGPRAQQERLAARFAAKEAVMKALGTGWRQGVRWRDIEIRHRQSGKPFVCLLGNTQELADSRGIGVIHISLSHSRLYAIAHAIALVKREDGSTKRGERE
;
A
#
# COMPACT_ATOMS: atom_id res chain seq x y z
N MET A 1 -18.60 -4.68 -23.56
CA MET A 1 -19.20 -4.90 -22.21
C MET A 1 -18.26 -4.32 -21.17
N GLU A 2 -18.76 -3.44 -20.38
CA GLU A 2 -18.01 -2.93 -19.23
C GLU A 2 -17.88 -4.06 -18.22
N ALA A 3 -16.66 -4.25 -17.70
CA ALA A 3 -16.45 -5.20 -16.64
C ALA A 3 -17.05 -4.65 -15.35
N ASP A 4 -17.94 -5.41 -14.73
CA ASP A 4 -18.48 -5.07 -13.42
C ASP A 4 -17.41 -5.30 -12.37
N TRP A 5 -17.02 -4.25 -11.69
CA TRP A 5 -16.11 -4.30 -10.57
C TRP A 5 -16.86 -4.28 -9.25
N LEU A 6 -16.44 -5.11 -8.33
CA LEU A 6 -16.95 -5.16 -6.96
C LEU A 6 -15.85 -4.77 -5.99
N ILE A 7 -16.24 -4.13 -4.91
CA ILE A 7 -15.31 -3.85 -3.80
C ILE A 7 -15.03 -5.15 -3.06
N TYR A 8 -13.76 -5.55 -3.06
CA TYR A 8 -13.27 -6.66 -2.23
C TYR A 8 -13.04 -6.22 -0.80
N GLY A 9 -12.37 -5.09 -0.61
CA GLY A 9 -12.06 -4.55 0.70
C GLY A 9 -11.57 -3.12 0.64
N THR A 10 -11.60 -2.46 1.77
CA THR A 10 -11.08 -1.11 1.96
C THR A 10 -10.13 -1.07 3.13
N GLY A 11 -9.19 -0.15 3.10
CA GLY A 11 -8.26 0.09 4.18
C GLY A 11 -7.96 1.56 4.33
N ILE A 12 -7.76 1.96 5.56
CA ILE A 12 -7.34 3.32 5.90
C ILE A 12 -6.26 3.23 6.97
N ASP A 13 -5.26 4.09 6.84
CA ASP A 13 -4.21 4.20 7.85
C ASP A 13 -3.81 5.65 8.05
N ILE A 14 -3.50 5.99 9.27
CA ILE A 14 -2.95 7.29 9.67
C ILE A 14 -1.71 7.05 10.50
N ILE A 15 -0.63 7.76 10.20
CA ILE A 15 0.62 7.64 10.94
C ILE A 15 1.22 9.03 11.22
N GLU A 16 1.80 9.19 12.39
CA GLU A 16 2.62 10.35 12.69
C GLU A 16 3.93 10.29 11.90
N ILE A 17 4.24 11.36 11.17
CA ILE A 17 5.48 11.45 10.39
C ILE A 17 6.70 11.31 11.29
N GLU A 18 6.67 11.93 12.46
CA GLU A 18 7.74 11.85 13.46
C GLU A 18 8.01 10.42 13.92
N ARG A 19 6.97 9.60 14.05
CA ARG A 19 7.11 8.18 14.44
C ARG A 19 7.92 7.39 13.41
N VAL A 20 7.66 7.61 12.12
CA VAL A 20 8.45 6.99 11.05
C VAL A 20 9.91 7.46 11.10
N ALA A 21 10.11 8.76 11.29
CA ALA A 21 11.46 9.33 11.42
C ALA A 21 12.24 8.71 12.59
N GLN A 22 11.60 8.50 13.73
CA GLN A 22 12.22 7.89 14.90
C GLN A 22 12.58 6.42 14.67
N VAL A 23 11.72 5.65 14.03
CA VAL A 23 12.01 4.25 13.69
C VAL A 23 13.18 4.17 12.71
N TRP A 24 13.19 5.02 11.71
CA TRP A 24 14.30 5.11 10.76
C TRP A 24 15.61 5.47 11.46
N GLN A 25 15.59 6.43 12.35
CA GLN A 25 16.77 6.83 13.13
C GLN A 25 17.32 5.67 13.96
N ARG A 26 16.47 4.87 14.58
CA ARG A 26 16.87 3.75 15.43
C ARG A 26 17.35 2.53 14.64
N GLN A 27 16.68 2.19 13.56
CA GLN A 27 16.93 0.95 12.82
C GLN A 27 17.76 1.16 11.54
N GLY A 28 17.85 2.40 11.05
CA GLY A 28 18.66 2.74 9.88
C GLY A 28 18.25 1.97 8.63
N GLN A 29 19.24 1.43 7.93
CA GLN A 29 19.04 0.71 6.66
C GLN A 29 18.13 -0.52 6.80
N ARG A 30 18.10 -1.17 7.95
CA ARG A 30 17.23 -2.33 8.20
C ARG A 30 15.76 -1.97 8.07
N PHE A 31 15.36 -0.81 8.56
CA PHE A 31 13.99 -0.30 8.40
C PHE A 31 13.66 -0.06 6.94
N LEU A 32 14.54 0.63 6.21
CA LEU A 32 14.35 0.92 4.79
C LEU A 32 14.21 -0.35 3.96
N GLU A 33 15.07 -1.34 4.16
CA GLU A 33 15.04 -2.60 3.43
C GLU A 33 13.83 -3.46 3.74
N ARG A 34 13.34 -3.40 4.97
CA ARG A 34 12.17 -4.15 5.42
C ARG A 34 10.87 -3.62 4.83
N VAL A 35 10.75 -2.30 4.72
CA VAL A 35 9.49 -1.63 4.39
C VAL A 35 9.43 -1.19 2.92
N TYR A 36 10.54 -0.73 2.37
CA TYR A 36 10.56 -0.07 1.05
C TYR A 36 11.35 -0.88 0.04
N SER A 37 10.82 -0.95 -1.19
CA SER A 37 11.55 -1.52 -2.31
C SER A 37 12.74 -0.63 -2.70
N PRO A 38 13.73 -1.17 -3.45
CA PRO A 38 14.83 -0.35 -3.96
C PRO A 38 14.36 0.86 -4.78
N TYR A 39 13.31 0.69 -5.57
CA TYR A 39 12.70 1.78 -6.34
C TYR A 39 12.18 2.88 -5.41
N GLU A 40 11.47 2.53 -4.35
CA GLU A 40 10.94 3.49 -3.39
C GLU A 40 12.04 4.20 -2.60
N GLN A 41 13.09 3.48 -2.20
CA GLN A 41 14.23 4.07 -1.50
C GLN A 41 14.90 5.14 -2.35
N GLU A 42 15.14 4.87 -3.62
CA GLU A 42 15.73 5.83 -4.54
C GLU A 42 14.89 7.11 -4.65
N ARG A 43 13.56 6.96 -4.70
CA ARG A 43 12.63 8.09 -4.84
C ARG A 43 12.42 8.87 -3.55
N CYS A 44 12.45 8.19 -2.40
CA CYS A 44 12.18 8.81 -1.11
C CYS A 44 13.39 9.56 -0.53
N LEU A 45 14.60 9.07 -0.79
CA LEU A 45 15.82 9.54 -0.15
C LEU A 45 16.48 10.72 -0.89
N THR A 46 15.69 11.56 -1.51
CA THR A 46 16.15 12.78 -2.20
C THR A 46 15.61 14.02 -1.49
N GLY A 47 16.35 15.11 -1.60
CA GLY A 47 15.98 16.38 -0.97
C GLY A 47 16.31 16.43 0.53
N GLY A 48 15.72 17.37 1.23
CA GLY A 48 15.99 17.59 2.65
C GLY A 48 15.36 16.53 3.57
N PRO A 49 15.79 16.48 4.85
CA PRO A 49 15.33 15.47 5.80
C PRO A 49 13.81 15.42 5.98
N ARG A 50 13.17 16.56 6.06
CA ARG A 50 11.71 16.63 6.24
C ARG A 50 10.96 16.03 5.04
N ALA A 51 11.36 16.36 3.83
CA ALA A 51 10.76 15.83 2.62
C ALA A 51 10.93 14.31 2.53
N GLN A 52 12.09 13.78 2.91
CA GLN A 52 12.33 12.34 2.97
C GLN A 52 11.42 11.65 3.97
N GLN A 53 11.27 12.21 5.17
CA GLN A 53 10.40 11.67 6.22
C GLN A 53 8.93 11.65 5.78
N GLU A 54 8.46 12.70 5.14
CA GLU A 54 7.09 12.79 4.62
C GLU A 54 6.81 11.75 3.55
N ARG A 55 7.74 11.54 2.61
CA ARG A 55 7.59 10.53 1.57
C ARG A 55 7.60 9.11 2.13
N LEU A 56 8.48 8.83 3.08
CA LEU A 56 8.52 7.52 3.74
C LEU A 56 7.24 7.26 4.54
N ALA A 57 6.78 8.26 5.30
CA ALA A 57 5.55 8.13 6.08
C ALA A 57 4.30 7.93 5.20
N ALA A 58 4.19 8.67 4.11
CA ALA A 58 3.06 8.53 3.18
C ALA A 58 3.04 7.12 2.55
N ARG A 59 4.19 6.60 2.14
CA ARG A 59 4.27 5.24 1.61
C ARG A 59 4.01 4.18 2.67
N PHE A 60 4.50 4.38 3.88
CA PHE A 60 4.21 3.46 4.99
C PHE A 60 2.70 3.36 5.25
N ALA A 61 2.01 4.49 5.36
CA ALA A 61 0.56 4.53 5.52
C ALA A 61 -0.17 3.85 4.35
N ALA A 62 0.30 4.06 3.11
CA ALA A 62 -0.29 3.43 1.93
C ALA A 62 -0.15 1.90 1.97
N LYS A 63 1.00 1.38 2.36
CA LYS A 63 1.24 -0.07 2.48
C LYS A 63 0.34 -0.69 3.53
N GLU A 64 0.20 -0.05 4.69
CA GLU A 64 -0.71 -0.48 5.74
C GLU A 64 -2.18 -0.47 5.28
N ALA A 65 -2.60 0.58 4.59
CA ALA A 65 -3.94 0.68 4.05
C ALA A 65 -4.24 -0.43 3.03
N VAL A 66 -3.27 -0.76 2.16
CA VAL A 66 -3.39 -1.87 1.21
C VAL A 66 -3.50 -3.21 1.94
N MET A 67 -2.69 -3.45 2.97
CA MET A 67 -2.78 -4.68 3.77
C MET A 67 -4.16 -4.83 4.41
N LYS A 68 -4.72 -3.75 4.94
CA LYS A 68 -6.09 -3.74 5.48
C LYS A 68 -7.14 -4.03 4.40
N ALA A 69 -6.99 -3.46 3.21
CA ALA A 69 -7.88 -3.72 2.08
C ALA A 69 -7.82 -5.18 1.62
N LEU A 70 -6.64 -5.81 1.67
CA LEU A 70 -6.46 -7.25 1.42
C LEU A 70 -6.98 -8.12 2.55
N GLY A 71 -7.12 -7.59 3.76
CA GLY A 71 -7.60 -8.31 4.93
C GLY A 71 -6.58 -9.25 5.57
N THR A 72 -5.30 -9.11 5.22
CA THR A 72 -4.22 -10.02 5.67
C THR A 72 -3.35 -9.44 6.76
N GLY A 73 -3.27 -8.10 6.86
CA GLY A 73 -2.15 -7.48 7.52
C GLY A 73 -0.84 -7.97 6.88
N TRP A 74 0.18 -8.18 7.68
CA TRP A 74 1.47 -8.76 7.24
C TRP A 74 1.53 -10.29 7.35
N ARG A 75 0.38 -10.94 7.49
CA ARG A 75 0.24 -12.40 7.50
C ARG A 75 0.19 -12.96 6.08
N GLN A 76 0.24 -14.27 5.93
CA GLN A 76 0.10 -15.01 4.66
C GLN A 76 1.18 -14.65 3.63
N GLY A 77 2.39 -14.26 4.08
CA GLY A 77 3.50 -13.93 3.19
C GLY A 77 3.44 -12.54 2.58
N VAL A 78 2.52 -11.68 3.02
CA VAL A 78 2.47 -10.28 2.61
C VAL A 78 3.58 -9.49 3.29
N ARG A 79 4.35 -8.76 2.50
CA ARG A 79 5.46 -7.93 2.98
C ARG A 79 5.26 -6.49 2.54
N TRP A 80 5.65 -5.54 3.40
CA TRP A 80 5.60 -4.11 3.05
C TRP A 80 6.33 -3.79 1.76
N ARG A 81 7.54 -4.32 1.57
CA ARG A 81 8.35 -4.02 0.38
C ARG A 81 7.76 -4.56 -0.92
N ASP A 82 6.84 -5.51 -0.86
CA ASP A 82 6.13 -6.07 -2.01
C ASP A 82 4.90 -5.24 -2.41
N ILE A 83 4.57 -4.23 -1.63
CA ILE A 83 3.54 -3.24 -1.94
C ILE A 83 4.25 -1.96 -2.35
N GLU A 84 4.61 -1.86 -3.62
CA GLU A 84 5.42 -0.76 -4.13
C GLU A 84 4.54 0.41 -4.55
N ILE A 85 4.77 1.57 -3.96
CA ILE A 85 4.02 2.78 -4.25
C ILE A 85 4.79 3.61 -5.26
N ARG A 86 4.16 3.84 -6.39
CA ARG A 86 4.68 4.66 -7.50
C ARG A 86 3.79 5.85 -7.74
N HIS A 87 4.31 6.82 -8.49
CA HIS A 87 3.57 8.01 -8.90
C HIS A 87 3.65 8.15 -10.40
N ARG A 88 2.51 8.47 -11.02
CA ARG A 88 2.45 8.87 -12.44
C ARG A 88 3.05 10.27 -12.61
N GLN A 89 3.33 10.67 -13.83
CA GLN A 89 3.79 12.05 -14.12
C GLN A 89 2.83 13.11 -13.58
N SER A 90 1.53 12.82 -13.55
CA SER A 90 0.51 13.70 -12.97
C SER A 90 0.61 13.86 -11.45
N GLY A 91 1.46 13.05 -10.78
CA GLY A 91 1.54 12.97 -9.32
C GLY A 91 0.58 11.97 -8.69
N LYS A 92 -0.32 11.36 -9.47
CA LYS A 92 -1.27 10.37 -8.95
C LYS A 92 -0.55 9.11 -8.48
N PRO A 93 -0.74 8.68 -7.21
CA PRO A 93 -0.12 7.46 -6.72
C PRO A 93 -0.84 6.22 -7.26
N PHE A 94 -0.10 5.14 -7.43
CA PHE A 94 -0.63 3.83 -7.77
C PHE A 94 0.21 2.72 -7.14
N VAL A 95 -0.38 1.53 -7.05
CA VAL A 95 0.23 0.37 -6.38
C VAL A 95 0.73 -0.64 -7.42
N CYS A 96 1.97 -1.08 -7.25
CA CYS A 96 2.52 -2.26 -7.91
C CYS A 96 2.73 -3.34 -6.85
N LEU A 97 2.02 -4.45 -6.96
CA LEU A 97 2.25 -5.61 -6.11
C LEU A 97 3.36 -6.48 -6.69
N LEU A 98 4.22 -7.02 -5.83
CA LEU A 98 5.37 -7.84 -6.19
C LEU A 98 5.31 -9.18 -5.44
N GLY A 99 6.00 -10.19 -5.97
CA GLY A 99 6.25 -11.46 -5.30
C GLY A 99 4.98 -12.16 -4.80
N ASN A 100 5.06 -12.71 -3.60
CA ASN A 100 3.96 -13.45 -2.98
C ASN A 100 2.70 -12.60 -2.75
N THR A 101 2.85 -11.32 -2.54
CA THR A 101 1.71 -10.41 -2.38
C THR A 101 0.92 -10.27 -3.67
N GLN A 102 1.59 -10.21 -4.81
CA GLN A 102 0.94 -10.25 -6.13
C GLN A 102 0.23 -11.59 -6.35
N GLU A 103 0.87 -12.71 -6.03
CA GLU A 103 0.27 -14.04 -6.16
C GLU A 103 -0.99 -14.19 -5.30
N LEU A 104 -0.95 -13.68 -4.07
CA LEU A 104 -2.12 -13.67 -3.18
C LEU A 104 -3.27 -12.87 -3.78
N ALA A 105 -3.02 -11.68 -4.27
CA ALA A 105 -4.03 -10.84 -4.90
C ALA A 105 -4.63 -11.53 -6.13
N ASP A 106 -3.80 -12.12 -6.98
CA ASP A 106 -4.24 -12.86 -8.16
C ASP A 106 -5.12 -14.05 -7.78
N SER A 107 -4.75 -14.80 -6.75
CA SER A 107 -5.53 -15.95 -6.25
C SER A 107 -6.92 -15.56 -5.75
N ARG A 108 -7.10 -14.32 -5.33
CA ARG A 108 -8.37 -13.77 -4.86
C ARG A 108 -9.16 -13.02 -5.94
N GLY A 109 -8.63 -12.95 -7.16
CA GLY A 109 -9.25 -12.25 -8.27
C GLY A 109 -9.17 -10.72 -8.16
N ILE A 110 -8.30 -10.21 -7.30
CA ILE A 110 -8.10 -8.76 -7.13
C ILE A 110 -7.33 -8.23 -8.35
N GLY A 111 -8.00 -7.42 -9.16
CA GLY A 111 -7.42 -6.89 -10.40
C GLY A 111 -6.92 -5.46 -10.29
N VAL A 112 -7.47 -4.69 -9.36
CA VAL A 112 -7.16 -3.27 -9.19
C VAL A 112 -7.13 -2.92 -7.71
N ILE A 113 -6.14 -2.12 -7.32
CA ILE A 113 -6.11 -1.47 -6.00
C ILE A 113 -5.93 0.02 -6.24
N HIS A 114 -6.94 0.78 -5.86
CA HIS A 114 -6.85 2.24 -5.85
C HIS A 114 -6.36 2.74 -4.51
N ILE A 115 -5.49 3.73 -4.52
CA ILE A 115 -5.02 4.40 -3.31
C ILE A 115 -5.21 5.91 -3.44
N SER A 116 -5.40 6.53 -2.29
CA SER A 116 -5.37 7.97 -2.14
C SER A 116 -4.51 8.32 -0.92
N LEU A 117 -3.68 9.31 -1.06
CA LEU A 117 -2.75 9.76 -0.04
C LEU A 117 -3.01 11.22 0.31
N SER A 118 -2.88 11.55 1.58
CA SER A 118 -2.88 12.93 2.04
C SER A 118 -1.91 13.07 3.21
N HIS A 119 -1.38 14.25 3.39
CA HIS A 119 -0.58 14.54 4.58
C HIS A 119 -0.84 15.96 5.07
N SER A 120 -0.67 16.13 6.36
CA SER A 120 -0.60 17.40 7.03
C SER A 120 0.82 17.60 7.57
N ARG A 121 0.98 18.63 8.38
CA ARG A 121 2.26 18.87 9.05
C ARG A 121 2.71 17.69 9.93
N LEU A 122 1.79 17.00 10.60
CA LEU A 122 2.11 15.98 11.59
C LEU A 122 1.80 14.56 11.13
N TYR A 123 0.85 14.36 10.21
CA TYR A 123 0.32 13.05 9.87
C TYR A 123 0.37 12.78 8.39
N ALA A 124 0.57 11.51 8.05
CA ALA A 124 0.28 10.96 6.73
C ALA A 124 -0.93 10.04 6.82
N ILE A 125 -1.82 10.13 5.84
CA ILE A 125 -3.04 9.32 5.75
C ILE A 125 -3.07 8.64 4.41
N ALA A 126 -3.51 7.39 4.39
CA ALA A 126 -3.74 6.65 3.15
C ALA A 126 -5.08 5.93 3.20
N HIS A 127 -5.71 5.84 2.05
CA HIS A 127 -6.90 5.03 1.82
C HIS A 127 -6.65 4.09 0.64
N ALA A 128 -7.09 2.85 0.76
CA ALA A 128 -6.98 1.84 -0.30
C ALA A 128 -8.32 1.17 -0.55
N ILE A 129 -8.61 0.90 -1.81
CA ILE A 129 -9.79 0.15 -2.24
C ILE A 129 -9.32 -0.96 -3.18
N ALA A 130 -9.55 -2.21 -2.79
CA ALA A 130 -9.26 -3.37 -3.62
C ALA A 130 -10.53 -3.80 -4.36
N LEU A 131 -10.42 -4.01 -5.67
CA LEU A 131 -11.51 -4.36 -6.56
C LEU A 131 -11.31 -5.74 -7.18
N VAL A 132 -12.39 -6.50 -7.25
CA VAL A 132 -12.46 -7.77 -7.96
C VAL A 132 -13.41 -7.66 -9.14
N LYS A 133 -13.14 -8.38 -10.22
CA LYS A 133 -14.10 -8.51 -11.32
C LYS A 133 -15.23 -9.44 -10.92
N ARG A 134 -16.45 -9.07 -11.27
CA ARG A 134 -17.58 -9.98 -11.19
C ARG A 134 -17.38 -11.08 -12.24
N GLU A 135 -17.35 -12.34 -11.82
CA GLU A 135 -17.42 -13.45 -12.75
C GLU A 135 -18.87 -13.63 -13.21
N ASP A 136 -19.08 -13.66 -14.53
CA ASP A 136 -20.39 -13.98 -15.09
C ASP A 136 -20.79 -15.40 -14.67
N GLY A 137 -21.76 -15.50 -13.78
CA GLY A 137 -22.53 -16.74 -13.54
C GLY A 137 -22.16 -17.61 -12.35
N SER A 138 -21.27 -17.22 -11.43
CA SER A 138 -21.11 -17.98 -10.18
C SER A 138 -21.07 -17.09 -8.95
N THR A 139 -22.21 -16.99 -8.31
CA THR A 139 -22.30 -16.47 -6.94
C THR A 139 -21.70 -17.49 -5.98
N LYS A 140 -20.39 -17.55 -5.84
CA LYS A 140 -19.84 -18.09 -4.61
C LYS A 140 -19.97 -17.02 -3.54
N ARG A 141 -21.06 -17.06 -2.82
CA ARG A 141 -21.15 -16.42 -1.51
C ARG A 141 -20.09 -17.09 -0.63
N GLY A 142 -18.90 -16.51 -0.61
CA GLY A 142 -17.92 -16.82 0.41
C GLY A 142 -18.52 -16.38 1.74
N GLU A 143 -18.58 -17.31 2.67
CA GLU A 143 -19.00 -17.09 4.04
C GLU A 143 -18.19 -15.93 4.61
N ARG A 144 -18.90 -14.94 5.10
CA ARG A 144 -18.31 -13.84 5.86
C ARG A 144 -18.27 -14.26 7.31
N GLU A 145 -17.12 -14.52 7.79
CA GLU A 145 -16.82 -14.44 9.21
C GLU A 145 -16.12 -13.14 9.50
#